data_73c348f2067e28ad4d4a7a32c01a4f5b
#
_entry.id   73c348f2067e28ad4d4a7a32c01a4f5b
#
_cell.length_a   1.000
_cell.length_b   1.000
_cell.length_c   1.000
_cell.angle_alpha   90.00
_cell.angle_beta   90.00
_cell.angle_gamma   90.00
#
_symmetry.space_group_name_H-M   'P 1'
#
loop_
_entity.id
_entity.type
_entity.pdbx_description
1 polymer ?
#
loop_
_entity_poly.entity_id
_entity_poly.type
_entity_poly.pdbx_seq_one_letter_code
_entity_poly.pdbx_strand_id
1 'polypeptide(L)'
;MEACQIRERRLTVAPRIAIVLPPHEGFAPEAVGAIGLLVHRLAREAGGAVVGAPGAWPPFADVTFVAAAPGWGLSGGTRYARGVARVLRRLRPGLIEVHNRPEIAVLLARWFPRTPVLLWLNNDPQGMRQARTARQRARLLQRMTVVTASGWLRDRFVDGLDGPAAQPPPNSRVEVIYNSLDPLPEPPAQRENLILFAGRLVHDKGADAFVAACALALPDLPGWRAAMVGADRFSPTAPDTIFVTALRPAAAAANVTLHGHLPHDAVLDLMRQAAIVCVPSRWPEPFGLVALEAMACGAALVCTPRGGLPEVAGPAALYTEPDPAALAGAIRTLAQDPARRAALAAAGRHRAAEFGTARATAALSVLRGRLVNRTAISVTYDPGP
;
A
#
# COMPACT_ATOMS: atom_id res chain seq x y z
N MET A 1 -28.92 49.91 -22.43
CA MET A 1 -27.56 49.85 -21.96
C MET A 1 -27.56 49.23 -20.56
N GLU A 2 -27.61 47.90 -20.54
CA GLU A 2 -27.57 47.14 -19.29
C GLU A 2 -26.15 46.64 -19.05
N ALA A 3 -25.52 47.16 -18.02
CA ALA A 3 -24.19 46.75 -17.61
C ALA A 3 -24.27 45.36 -16.93
N CYS A 4 -23.75 44.37 -17.61
CA CYS A 4 -23.59 43.03 -17.10
C CYS A 4 -22.55 43.03 -16.00
N GLN A 5 -23.00 43.06 -14.72
CA GLN A 5 -22.12 42.81 -13.58
C GLN A 5 -21.77 41.34 -13.51
N ILE A 6 -20.62 40.95 -14.02
CA ILE A 6 -20.00 39.66 -13.76
C ILE A 6 -19.52 39.70 -12.31
N ARG A 7 -20.32 39.11 -11.41
CA ARG A 7 -19.88 38.77 -10.06
C ARG A 7 -18.77 37.73 -10.16
N GLU A 8 -17.53 38.15 -9.99
CA GLU A 8 -16.42 37.26 -9.71
C GLU A 8 -16.76 36.41 -8.47
N ARG A 9 -17.19 35.19 -8.70
CA ARG A 9 -17.16 34.14 -7.65
C ARG A 9 -15.70 33.96 -7.27
N ARG A 10 -15.30 34.47 -6.12
CA ARG A 10 -14.08 34.01 -5.44
C ARG A 10 -14.20 32.50 -5.28
N LEU A 11 -13.58 31.76 -6.18
CA LEU A 11 -13.30 30.34 -5.99
C LEU A 11 -12.45 30.29 -4.73
N THR A 12 -13.01 29.85 -3.62
CA THR A 12 -12.25 29.40 -2.48
C THR A 12 -11.39 28.25 -2.97
N VAL A 13 -10.13 28.55 -3.30
CA VAL A 13 -9.15 27.57 -3.74
C VAL A 13 -9.03 26.56 -2.62
N ALA A 14 -9.50 25.33 -2.89
CA ALA A 14 -9.31 24.22 -1.96
C ALA A 14 -7.83 24.17 -1.53
N PRO A 15 -7.52 23.90 -0.26
CA PRO A 15 -6.16 23.92 0.22
C PRO A 15 -5.31 22.98 -0.64
N ARG A 16 -4.24 23.50 -1.26
CA ARG A 16 -3.37 22.73 -2.12
C ARG A 16 -2.64 21.68 -1.31
N ILE A 17 -2.90 20.44 -1.57
CA ILE A 17 -2.22 19.30 -0.95
C ILE A 17 -1.08 18.85 -1.88
N ALA A 18 0.12 18.67 -1.35
CA ALA A 18 1.24 18.07 -2.06
C ALA A 18 1.53 16.67 -1.49
N ILE A 19 1.45 15.65 -2.34
CA ILE A 19 1.62 14.24 -1.98
C ILE A 19 2.98 13.78 -2.50
N VAL A 20 3.93 13.52 -1.61
CA VAL A 20 5.32 13.19 -1.95
C VAL A 20 5.50 11.67 -1.94
N LEU A 21 5.83 11.13 -3.11
CA LEU A 21 6.15 9.71 -3.30
C LEU A 21 7.55 9.35 -2.77
N PRO A 22 7.81 8.07 -2.50
CA PRO A 22 9.18 7.57 -2.34
C PRO A 22 10.04 7.81 -3.59
N PRO A 23 11.38 8.02 -3.45
CA PRO A 23 12.25 8.42 -4.57
C PRO A 23 12.37 7.40 -5.72
N HIS A 24 12.04 6.13 -5.48
CA HIS A 24 12.10 5.04 -6.46
C HIS A 24 10.73 4.46 -6.78
N GLU A 25 9.66 5.15 -6.37
CA GLU A 25 8.29 4.73 -6.67
C GLU A 25 7.92 5.19 -8.08
N GLY A 26 7.54 4.26 -8.94
CA GLY A 26 6.95 4.57 -10.24
C GLY A 26 5.54 5.14 -10.08
N PHE A 27 5.14 6.04 -10.99
CA PHE A 27 3.80 6.63 -10.99
C PHE A 27 3.25 6.69 -12.42
N ALA A 28 3.22 5.55 -13.08
CA ALA A 28 2.70 5.38 -14.43
C ALA A 28 1.97 4.02 -14.53
N PRO A 29 0.96 3.87 -15.39
CA PRO A 29 0.25 2.59 -15.55
C PRO A 29 1.18 1.40 -15.82
N GLU A 30 2.25 1.63 -16.61
CA GLU A 30 3.22 0.62 -17.02
C GLU A 30 4.27 0.32 -15.94
N ALA A 31 4.44 1.21 -14.97
CA ALA A 31 5.48 1.10 -13.95
C ALA A 31 5.04 1.74 -12.64
N VAL A 32 4.23 1.02 -11.88
CA VAL A 32 3.70 1.47 -10.59
C VAL A 32 3.89 0.40 -9.53
N GLY A 33 4.31 0.82 -8.34
CA GLY A 33 4.32 -0.05 -7.16
C GLY A 33 3.05 0.12 -6.32
N ALA A 34 2.95 -0.66 -5.25
CA ALA A 34 1.80 -0.65 -4.35
C ALA A 34 1.51 0.73 -3.74
N ILE A 35 2.55 1.50 -3.41
CA ILE A 35 2.39 2.86 -2.87
C ILE A 35 1.91 3.81 -3.96
N GLY A 36 2.45 3.70 -5.18
CA GLY A 36 2.01 4.50 -6.32
C GLY A 36 0.53 4.28 -6.64
N LEU A 37 0.06 3.03 -6.66
CA LEU A 37 -1.36 2.68 -6.86
C LEU A 37 -2.25 3.27 -5.75
N LEU A 38 -1.84 3.14 -4.48
CA LEU A 38 -2.56 3.72 -3.37
C LEU A 38 -2.67 5.24 -3.52
N VAL A 39 -1.55 5.92 -3.78
CA VAL A 39 -1.51 7.37 -3.96
C VAL A 39 -2.35 7.80 -5.16
N HIS A 40 -2.30 7.07 -6.28
CA HIS A 40 -3.14 7.34 -7.44
C HIS A 40 -4.62 7.32 -7.07
N ARG A 41 -5.11 6.25 -6.43
CA ARG A 41 -6.51 6.12 -5.98
C ARG A 41 -6.92 7.28 -5.07
N LEU A 42 -6.11 7.56 -4.05
CA LEU A 42 -6.40 8.63 -3.08
C LEU A 42 -6.35 10.03 -3.71
N ALA A 43 -5.39 10.29 -4.60
CA ALA A 43 -5.27 11.59 -5.27
C ALA A 43 -6.40 11.86 -6.27
N ARG A 44 -6.85 10.82 -6.99
CA ARG A 44 -7.98 10.89 -7.91
C ARG A 44 -9.27 11.29 -7.20
N GLU A 45 -9.54 10.70 -6.04
CA GLU A 45 -10.79 10.92 -5.30
C GLU A 45 -10.74 12.14 -4.35
N ALA A 46 -9.64 12.28 -3.60
CA ALA A 46 -9.50 13.31 -2.57
C ALA A 46 -8.65 14.52 -3.02
N GLY A 47 -8.18 14.53 -4.26
CA GLY A 47 -7.36 15.59 -4.82
C GLY A 47 -5.95 15.66 -4.25
N GLY A 48 -5.17 16.60 -4.79
CA GLY A 48 -3.78 16.85 -4.42
C GLY A 48 -2.85 16.75 -5.64
N ALA A 49 -1.69 17.41 -5.55
CA ALA A 49 -0.64 17.29 -6.55
C ALA A 49 0.37 16.24 -6.11
N VAL A 50 0.55 15.20 -6.90
CA VAL A 50 1.54 14.14 -6.64
C VAL A 50 2.91 14.64 -7.08
N VAL A 51 3.89 14.54 -6.17
CA VAL A 51 5.28 14.96 -6.39
C VAL A 51 6.16 13.73 -6.30
N GLY A 52 6.82 13.37 -7.40
CA GLY A 52 7.64 12.16 -7.51
C GLY A 52 8.91 12.38 -8.31
N ALA A 53 9.78 11.38 -8.33
CA ALA A 53 10.93 11.37 -9.24
C ALA A 53 10.44 11.31 -10.71
N PRO A 54 11.16 11.90 -11.68
CA PRO A 54 10.86 11.68 -13.08
C PRO A 54 11.02 10.20 -13.43
N GLY A 55 10.06 9.65 -14.14
CA GLY A 55 10.05 8.26 -14.61
C GLY A 55 10.30 8.16 -16.12
N ALA A 56 10.46 6.94 -16.62
CA ALA A 56 10.61 6.65 -18.05
C ALA A 56 9.25 6.65 -18.79
N TRP A 57 8.16 6.47 -18.07
CA TRP A 57 6.81 6.36 -18.62
C TRP A 57 5.95 7.59 -18.28
N PRO A 58 4.97 7.95 -19.12
CA PRO A 58 4.03 9.01 -18.82
C PRO A 58 3.30 8.73 -17.48
N PRO A 59 3.17 9.72 -16.58
CA PRO A 59 2.42 9.53 -15.35
C PRO A 59 0.93 9.33 -15.64
N PHE A 60 0.18 8.84 -14.63
CA PHE A 60 -1.29 8.77 -14.71
C PHE A 60 -1.86 10.12 -15.12
N ALA A 61 -2.73 10.11 -16.14
CA ALA A 61 -3.25 11.34 -16.79
C ALA A 61 -4.40 11.99 -16.00
N ASP A 62 -5.07 11.24 -15.13
CA ASP A 62 -6.24 11.65 -14.36
C ASP A 62 -5.91 12.34 -13.03
N VAL A 63 -4.63 12.51 -12.70
CA VAL A 63 -4.14 13.22 -11.52
C VAL A 63 -3.01 14.19 -11.87
N THR A 64 -2.90 15.27 -11.10
CA THR A 64 -1.79 16.22 -11.28
C THR A 64 -0.49 15.61 -10.77
N PHE A 65 0.48 15.38 -11.66
CA PHE A 65 1.82 14.94 -11.31
C PHE A 65 2.86 16.02 -11.59
N VAL A 66 3.80 16.22 -10.65
CA VAL A 66 4.90 17.18 -10.78
C VAL A 66 6.22 16.45 -10.51
N ALA A 67 7.05 16.36 -11.54
CA ALA A 67 8.36 15.75 -11.43
C ALA A 67 9.32 16.58 -10.57
N ALA A 68 9.93 15.94 -9.58
CA ALA A 68 10.95 16.50 -8.70
C ALA A 68 12.34 16.02 -9.14
N ALA A 69 12.98 16.74 -10.04
CA ALA A 69 14.36 16.45 -10.41
C ALA A 69 15.29 16.54 -9.20
N PRO A 70 16.24 15.60 -9.02
CA PRO A 70 17.16 15.60 -7.88
C PRO A 70 17.93 16.91 -7.76
N GLY A 71 18.05 17.40 -6.54
CA GLY A 71 18.89 18.54 -6.22
C GLY A 71 20.31 18.11 -5.84
N TRP A 72 21.13 19.08 -5.40
CA TRP A 72 22.47 18.81 -4.86
C TRP A 72 22.39 18.15 -3.47
N GLY A 73 23.36 17.26 -3.13
CA GLY A 73 23.44 16.64 -1.80
C GLY A 73 24.31 15.39 -1.73
N LEU A 74 24.80 15.08 -0.51
CA LEU A 74 25.69 13.95 -0.22
C LEU A 74 25.01 12.59 -0.33
N SER A 75 23.69 12.50 -0.09
CA SER A 75 22.93 11.26 -0.20
C SER A 75 21.80 11.36 -1.20
N GLY A 76 21.37 10.24 -1.78
CA GLY A 76 20.22 10.16 -2.68
C GLY A 76 18.94 10.73 -2.06
N GLY A 77 18.66 10.39 -0.80
CA GLY A 77 17.52 10.92 -0.07
C GLY A 77 17.54 12.43 0.10
N THR A 78 18.71 13.01 0.43
CA THR A 78 18.86 14.47 0.55
C THR A 78 18.72 15.16 -0.81
N ARG A 79 19.28 14.58 -1.88
CA ARG A 79 19.13 15.10 -3.24
C ARG A 79 17.67 15.13 -3.66
N TYR A 80 16.96 14.03 -3.43
CA TYR A 80 15.54 13.94 -3.73
C TYR A 80 14.73 14.94 -2.91
N ALA A 81 14.91 14.99 -1.58
CA ALA A 81 14.22 15.94 -0.71
C ALA A 81 14.41 17.41 -1.14
N ARG A 82 15.60 17.79 -1.64
CA ARG A 82 15.85 19.14 -2.17
C ARG A 82 15.12 19.39 -3.49
N GLY A 83 15.03 18.38 -4.37
CA GLY A 83 14.21 18.45 -5.57
C GLY A 83 12.74 18.68 -5.24
N VAL A 84 12.20 17.86 -4.34
CA VAL A 84 10.85 18.02 -3.80
C VAL A 84 10.65 19.41 -3.20
N ALA A 85 11.56 19.88 -2.35
CA ALA A 85 11.45 21.20 -1.72
C ALA A 85 11.40 22.36 -2.73
N ARG A 86 12.11 22.23 -3.88
CA ARG A 86 12.05 23.21 -4.97
C ARG A 86 10.65 23.25 -5.60
N VAL A 87 10.04 22.09 -5.81
CA VAL A 87 8.66 21.97 -6.31
C VAL A 87 7.68 22.55 -5.29
N LEU A 88 7.80 22.20 -4.01
CA LEU A 88 6.91 22.67 -2.94
C LEU A 88 6.94 24.19 -2.76
N ARG A 89 8.12 24.86 -2.93
CA ARG A 89 8.20 26.32 -2.90
C ARG A 89 7.39 27.00 -4.01
N ARG A 90 7.23 26.32 -5.16
CA ARG A 90 6.41 26.83 -6.29
C ARG A 90 4.92 26.52 -6.06
N LEU A 91 4.62 25.32 -5.59
CA LEU A 91 3.23 24.88 -5.33
C LEU A 91 2.60 25.60 -4.13
N ARG A 92 3.39 25.98 -3.12
CA ARG A 92 2.94 26.58 -1.86
C ARG A 92 1.78 25.80 -1.23
N PRO A 93 1.96 24.49 -0.94
CA PRO A 93 0.88 23.67 -0.41
C PRO A 93 0.49 24.10 1.00
N GLY A 94 -0.77 23.92 1.35
CA GLY A 94 -1.28 24.04 2.71
C GLY A 94 -1.01 22.81 3.57
N LEU A 95 -0.69 21.67 2.94
CA LEU A 95 -0.32 20.41 3.61
C LEU A 95 0.68 19.64 2.73
N ILE A 96 1.68 19.04 3.35
CA ILE A 96 2.65 18.15 2.71
C ILE A 96 2.40 16.73 3.23
N GLU A 97 2.01 15.80 2.36
CA GLU A 97 1.92 14.38 2.66
C GLU A 97 3.16 13.66 2.15
N VAL A 98 3.81 12.88 3.00
CA VAL A 98 5.02 12.13 2.64
C VAL A 98 4.76 10.65 2.83
N HIS A 99 4.85 9.89 1.75
CA HIS A 99 4.62 8.46 1.80
C HIS A 99 5.90 7.67 2.07
N ASN A 100 5.88 6.88 3.14
CA ASN A 100 6.82 5.79 3.45
C ASN A 100 8.30 6.21 3.52
N ARG A 101 8.59 7.48 3.85
CA ARG A 101 9.96 8.01 3.96
C ARG A 101 10.08 9.00 5.14
N PRO A 102 10.22 8.48 6.39
CA PRO A 102 10.33 9.34 7.58
C PRO A 102 11.50 10.32 7.49
N GLU A 103 12.64 9.92 6.90
CA GLU A 103 13.80 10.76 6.74
C GLU A 103 13.57 11.97 5.82
N ILE A 104 12.70 11.80 4.80
CA ILE A 104 12.30 12.90 3.91
C ILE A 104 11.29 13.80 4.63
N ALA A 105 10.33 13.22 5.34
CA ALA A 105 9.35 13.96 6.11
C ALA A 105 10.01 14.86 7.16
N VAL A 106 11.04 14.37 7.86
CA VAL A 106 11.84 15.18 8.83
C VAL A 106 12.52 16.37 8.15
N LEU A 107 13.11 16.19 6.97
CA LEU A 107 13.75 17.27 6.22
C LEU A 107 12.71 18.31 5.78
N LEU A 108 11.59 17.86 5.22
CA LEU A 108 10.53 18.75 4.73
C LEU A 108 9.87 19.51 5.90
N ALA A 109 9.58 18.86 7.03
CA ALA A 109 9.06 19.51 8.22
C ALA A 109 10.01 20.62 8.77
N ARG A 110 11.34 20.40 8.63
CA ARG A 110 12.33 21.42 9.02
C ARG A 110 12.39 22.59 8.04
N TRP A 111 12.24 22.33 6.74
CA TRP A 111 12.37 23.37 5.71
C TRP A 111 11.07 24.14 5.45
N PHE A 112 9.94 23.57 5.87
CA PHE A 112 8.60 24.18 5.77
C PHE A 112 7.91 24.24 7.14
N PRO A 113 8.46 25.01 8.11
CA PRO A 113 8.00 24.97 9.51
C PRO A 113 6.56 25.48 9.69
N ARG A 114 6.03 26.23 8.71
CA ARG A 114 4.64 26.76 8.74
C ARG A 114 3.65 25.87 7.98
N THR A 115 4.11 24.84 7.30
CA THR A 115 3.24 23.90 6.55
C THR A 115 3.17 22.59 7.31
N PRO A 116 1.99 22.12 7.73
CA PRO A 116 1.86 20.82 8.38
C PRO A 116 2.36 19.70 7.49
N VAL A 117 2.95 18.69 8.11
CA VAL A 117 3.42 17.47 7.43
C VAL A 117 2.64 16.29 7.95
N LEU A 118 2.14 15.47 7.03
CA LEU A 118 1.53 14.18 7.26
C LEU A 118 2.49 13.10 6.77
N LEU A 119 2.91 12.19 7.64
CA LEU A 119 3.73 11.03 7.28
C LEU A 119 2.84 9.80 7.17
N TRP A 120 2.76 9.20 5.99
CA TRP A 120 2.04 7.95 5.75
C TRP A 120 3.00 6.77 5.73
N LEU A 121 2.72 5.76 6.56
CA LEU A 121 3.54 4.55 6.70
C LEU A 121 2.83 3.33 6.14
N ASN A 122 3.48 2.68 5.18
CA ASN A 122 3.05 1.44 4.54
C ASN A 122 4.00 0.27 4.83
N ASN A 123 5.10 0.50 5.55
CA ASN A 123 6.05 -0.53 5.98
C ASN A 123 6.30 -0.40 7.48
N ASP A 124 6.84 -1.47 8.09
CA ASP A 124 7.18 -1.47 9.52
C ASP A 124 8.14 -0.31 9.85
N PRO A 125 7.69 0.65 10.69
CA PRO A 125 8.50 1.79 11.06
C PRO A 125 9.80 1.41 11.75
N GLN A 126 9.84 0.29 12.47
CA GLN A 126 11.04 -0.16 13.18
C GLN A 126 12.16 -0.62 12.24
N GLY A 127 11.86 -0.88 10.96
CA GLY A 127 12.85 -1.08 9.90
C GLY A 127 13.29 0.21 9.18
N MET A 128 12.64 1.35 9.42
CA MET A 128 12.81 2.57 8.63
C MET A 128 13.79 3.58 9.27
N ARG A 129 14.58 4.27 8.42
CA ARG A 129 15.42 5.39 8.90
C ARG A 129 14.54 6.44 9.56
N GLN A 130 15.01 7.01 10.69
CA GLN A 130 14.32 8.03 11.50
C GLN A 130 13.03 7.55 12.19
N ALA A 131 12.70 6.24 12.13
CA ALA A 131 11.57 5.66 12.85
C ALA A 131 11.96 4.35 13.59
N ARG A 132 13.21 3.90 13.48
CA ARG A 132 13.66 2.61 14.01
C ARG A 132 13.52 2.51 15.53
N THR A 133 13.90 3.55 16.27
CA THR A 133 13.83 3.56 17.73
C THR A 133 12.61 4.33 18.23
N ALA A 134 12.10 3.97 19.44
CA ALA A 134 11.01 4.69 20.09
C ALA A 134 11.30 6.21 20.19
N ARG A 135 12.54 6.59 20.55
CA ARG A 135 12.96 8.00 20.60
C ARG A 135 12.84 8.72 19.24
N GLN A 136 13.14 8.03 18.14
CA GLN A 136 12.95 8.59 16.80
C GLN A 136 11.47 8.75 16.48
N ARG A 137 10.63 7.76 16.79
CA ARG A 137 9.19 7.81 16.57
C ARG A 137 8.52 8.90 17.42
N ALA A 138 8.92 9.06 18.68
CA ALA A 138 8.47 10.16 19.53
C ALA A 138 8.78 11.54 18.92
N ARG A 139 9.99 11.72 18.36
CA ARG A 139 10.36 12.96 17.66
C ARG A 139 9.55 13.23 16.39
N LEU A 140 9.10 12.20 15.70
CA LEU A 140 8.21 12.35 14.55
C LEU A 140 6.87 12.92 15.02
N LEU A 141 6.27 12.38 16.09
CA LEU A 141 5.00 12.85 16.65
C LEU A 141 5.03 14.28 17.15
N GLN A 142 6.19 14.79 17.59
CA GLN A 142 6.36 16.18 17.98
C GLN A 142 6.28 17.16 16.81
N ARG A 143 6.44 16.69 15.57
CA ARG A 143 6.60 17.54 14.38
C ARG A 143 5.55 17.30 13.30
N MET A 144 4.88 16.17 13.31
CA MET A 144 3.98 15.78 12.24
C MET A 144 2.92 14.80 12.72
N THR A 145 1.84 14.70 11.97
CA THR A 145 0.85 13.64 12.13
C THR A 145 1.33 12.41 11.38
N VAL A 146 1.07 11.24 11.94
CA VAL A 146 1.42 9.95 11.32
C VAL A 146 0.14 9.21 10.96
N VAL A 147 0.08 8.69 9.75
CA VAL A 147 -0.95 7.75 9.29
C VAL A 147 -0.28 6.40 9.05
N THR A 148 -0.91 5.35 9.51
CA THR A 148 -0.51 3.97 9.26
C THR A 148 -1.57 3.24 8.45
N ALA A 149 -1.13 2.35 7.56
CA ALA A 149 -2.01 1.60 6.68
C ALA A 149 -2.76 0.46 7.39
N SER A 150 -2.44 0.17 8.65
CA SER A 150 -3.11 -0.84 9.47
C SER A 150 -2.95 -0.54 10.96
N GLY A 151 -3.79 -1.16 11.80
CA GLY A 151 -3.64 -1.15 13.25
C GLY A 151 -2.36 -1.85 13.69
N TRP A 152 -1.97 -2.94 13.00
CA TRP A 152 -0.69 -3.58 13.25
C TRP A 152 0.50 -2.63 13.08
N LEU A 153 0.52 -1.82 12.00
CA LEU A 153 1.56 -0.80 11.80
C LEU A 153 1.50 0.30 12.87
N ARG A 154 0.29 0.71 13.30
CA ARG A 154 0.14 1.65 14.43
C ARG A 154 0.78 1.08 15.69
N ASP A 155 0.48 -0.16 16.02
CA ASP A 155 1.00 -0.81 17.22
C ASP A 155 2.53 -0.94 17.15
N ARG A 156 3.08 -1.28 15.98
CA ARG A 156 4.53 -1.23 15.71
C ARG A 156 5.13 0.16 15.84
N PHE A 157 4.37 1.20 15.48
CA PHE A 157 4.83 2.57 15.60
C PHE A 157 4.84 3.06 17.06
N VAL A 158 3.83 2.70 17.85
CA VAL A 158 3.72 3.16 19.25
C VAL A 158 4.50 2.29 20.22
N ASP A 159 4.93 1.11 19.82
CA ASP A 159 5.71 0.19 20.65
C ASP A 159 6.91 0.88 21.31
N GLY A 160 7.02 0.79 22.64
CA GLY A 160 8.07 1.43 23.45
C GLY A 160 7.99 2.96 23.52
N LEU A 161 6.85 3.58 23.17
CA LEU A 161 6.61 5.02 23.39
C LEU A 161 6.16 5.33 24.82
N ASP A 162 6.09 4.33 25.70
CA ASP A 162 5.64 4.45 27.08
C ASP A 162 6.69 5.17 27.94
N GLY A 163 6.41 6.40 28.37
CA GLY A 163 7.25 7.15 29.29
C GLY A 163 7.08 8.68 29.21
N PRO A 164 7.48 9.44 30.24
CA PRO A 164 7.28 10.90 30.28
C PRO A 164 8.03 11.66 29.18
N ALA A 165 9.10 11.09 28.60
CA ALA A 165 9.79 11.67 27.44
C ALA A 165 9.10 11.35 26.09
N ALA A 166 8.12 10.49 26.10
CA ALA A 166 7.42 9.96 24.94
C ALA A 166 5.95 10.38 24.86
N GLN A 167 5.46 11.20 25.82
CA GLN A 167 4.11 11.72 25.71
C GLN A 167 4.03 12.57 24.44
N PRO A 168 3.28 12.09 23.42
CA PRO A 168 3.01 12.93 22.26
C PRO A 168 2.26 14.18 22.71
N PRO A 169 2.45 15.33 22.05
CA PRO A 169 1.62 16.49 22.31
C PRO A 169 0.14 16.10 22.30
N PRO A 170 -0.73 16.72 23.11
CA PRO A 170 -2.14 16.33 23.28
C PRO A 170 -2.93 16.15 21.98
N ASN A 171 -2.35 16.56 20.86
CA ASN A 171 -2.94 16.58 19.53
C ASN A 171 -2.20 15.71 18.49
N SER A 172 -1.13 15.01 18.88
CA SER A 172 -0.42 14.12 17.97
C SER A 172 -1.00 12.72 18.10
N ARG A 173 -1.84 12.33 17.14
CA ARG A 173 -2.37 10.97 17.04
C ARG A 173 -1.72 10.22 15.90
N VAL A 174 -1.47 8.95 16.11
CA VAL A 174 -1.23 8.01 15.03
C VAL A 174 -2.61 7.57 14.54
N GLU A 175 -2.97 8.03 13.37
CA GLU A 175 -4.26 7.69 12.74
C GLU A 175 -4.10 6.42 11.91
N VAL A 176 -5.11 5.58 11.89
CA VAL A 176 -5.17 4.42 10.99
C VAL A 176 -6.10 4.76 9.83
N ILE A 177 -5.54 4.77 8.62
CA ILE A 177 -6.34 4.82 7.39
C ILE A 177 -5.89 3.62 6.56
N TYR A 178 -6.76 2.64 6.46
CA TYR A 178 -6.48 1.41 5.74
C TYR A 178 -6.18 1.67 4.27
N ASN A 179 -5.27 0.88 3.72
CA ASN A 179 -5.13 0.81 2.27
C ASN A 179 -6.47 0.36 1.68
N SER A 180 -6.74 0.84 0.48
CA SER A 180 -8.06 0.68 -0.13
C SER A 180 -7.97 0.08 -1.54
N LEU A 181 -9.09 -0.41 -1.99
CA LEU A 181 -9.27 -0.94 -3.33
C LEU A 181 -10.51 -0.32 -3.97
N ASP A 182 -10.42 0.01 -5.26
CA ASP A 182 -11.58 0.42 -6.04
C ASP A 182 -12.53 -0.76 -6.22
N PRO A 183 -13.82 -0.53 -6.42
CA PRO A 183 -14.77 -1.59 -6.75
C PRO A 183 -14.27 -2.38 -7.95
N LEU A 184 -14.22 -3.70 -7.82
CA LEU A 184 -13.87 -4.60 -8.90
C LEU A 184 -15.14 -5.14 -9.60
N PRO A 185 -15.03 -5.52 -10.88
CA PRO A 185 -16.11 -6.20 -11.57
C PRO A 185 -16.50 -7.49 -10.84
N GLU A 186 -17.77 -7.86 -10.94
CA GLU A 186 -18.25 -9.12 -10.38
C GLU A 186 -17.44 -10.30 -10.94
N PRO A 187 -17.06 -11.25 -10.07
CA PRO A 187 -16.33 -12.42 -10.51
C PRO A 187 -17.19 -13.32 -11.42
N PRO A 188 -16.57 -14.12 -12.29
CA PRO A 188 -17.32 -15.08 -13.12
C PRO A 188 -18.10 -16.06 -12.24
N ALA A 189 -19.30 -16.47 -12.72
CA ALA A 189 -20.15 -17.43 -12.02
C ALA A 189 -19.45 -18.77 -11.80
N GLN A 190 -18.64 -19.19 -12.75
CA GLN A 190 -17.78 -20.36 -12.64
C GLN A 190 -16.31 -19.95 -12.63
N ARG A 191 -15.58 -20.43 -11.63
CA ARG A 191 -14.14 -20.25 -11.50
C ARG A 191 -13.41 -21.46 -11.98
N GLU A 192 -12.19 -21.25 -12.42
CA GLU A 192 -11.31 -22.35 -12.76
C GLU A 192 -10.79 -23.02 -11.48
N ASN A 193 -10.55 -24.32 -11.54
CA ASN A 193 -9.84 -25.05 -10.49
C ASN A 193 -8.36 -24.62 -10.46
N LEU A 194 -8.12 -23.34 -10.21
CA LEU A 194 -6.83 -22.70 -10.19
C LEU A 194 -6.46 -22.27 -8.76
N ILE A 195 -5.28 -22.69 -8.34
CA ILE A 195 -4.61 -22.26 -7.12
C ILE A 195 -3.57 -21.22 -7.52
N LEU A 196 -3.69 -20.00 -7.04
CA LEU A 196 -2.86 -18.87 -7.47
C LEU A 196 -2.04 -18.32 -6.31
N PHE A 197 -0.75 -18.09 -6.57
CA PHE A 197 0.10 -17.21 -5.78
C PHE A 197 0.30 -15.90 -6.55
N ALA A 198 0.14 -14.75 -5.90
CA ALA A 198 0.45 -13.46 -6.47
C ALA A 198 1.37 -12.66 -5.53
N GLY A 199 2.45 -12.10 -6.07
CA GLY A 199 3.37 -11.30 -5.29
C GLY A 199 4.82 -11.42 -5.74
N ARG A 200 5.71 -10.78 -4.99
CA ARG A 200 7.15 -10.91 -5.26
C ARG A 200 7.61 -12.36 -5.06
N LEU A 201 8.38 -12.86 -6.01
CA LEU A 201 8.97 -14.22 -5.94
C LEU A 201 10.22 -14.17 -5.06
N VAL A 202 10.01 -14.12 -3.75
CA VAL A 202 11.07 -14.08 -2.72
C VAL A 202 10.70 -14.96 -1.53
N HIS A 203 11.71 -15.40 -0.79
CA HIS A 203 11.54 -16.26 0.38
C HIS A 203 10.56 -15.67 1.41
N ASP A 204 10.62 -14.38 1.67
CA ASP A 204 9.77 -13.71 2.66
C ASP A 204 8.28 -13.80 2.32
N LYS A 205 7.93 -13.90 1.03
CA LYS A 205 6.55 -14.07 0.56
C LYS A 205 6.09 -15.52 0.51
N GLY A 206 6.97 -16.48 0.82
CA GLY A 206 6.66 -17.89 0.83
C GLY A 206 6.49 -18.51 -0.55
N ALA A 207 7.13 -17.95 -1.58
CA ALA A 207 7.03 -18.44 -2.96
C ALA A 207 7.52 -19.89 -3.08
N ASP A 208 8.59 -20.25 -2.39
CA ASP A 208 9.11 -21.61 -2.28
C ASP A 208 8.18 -22.57 -1.52
N ALA A 209 7.58 -22.09 -0.42
CA ALA A 209 6.60 -22.86 0.34
C ALA A 209 5.36 -23.15 -0.50
N PHE A 210 4.91 -22.20 -1.32
CA PHE A 210 3.79 -22.40 -2.23
C PHE A 210 4.09 -23.49 -3.28
N VAL A 211 5.25 -23.45 -3.92
CA VAL A 211 5.66 -24.47 -4.89
C VAL A 211 5.73 -25.86 -4.26
N ALA A 212 6.37 -25.97 -3.09
CA ALA A 212 6.48 -27.23 -2.37
C ALA A 212 5.11 -27.75 -1.89
N ALA A 213 4.19 -26.86 -1.47
CA ALA A 213 2.83 -27.23 -1.12
C ALA A 213 2.03 -27.74 -2.34
N CYS A 214 2.19 -27.12 -3.52
CA CYS A 214 1.57 -27.58 -4.75
C CYS A 214 2.10 -28.96 -5.17
N ALA A 215 3.40 -29.22 -5.04
CA ALA A 215 3.98 -30.54 -5.29
C ALA A 215 3.35 -31.63 -4.41
N LEU A 216 3.00 -31.29 -3.16
CA LEU A 216 2.33 -32.22 -2.24
C LEU A 216 0.82 -32.33 -2.52
N ALA A 217 0.16 -31.26 -2.93
CA ALA A 217 -1.31 -31.24 -3.02
C ALA A 217 -1.85 -31.69 -4.38
N LEU A 218 -1.24 -31.27 -5.50
CA LEU A 218 -1.77 -31.50 -6.84
C LEU A 218 -1.93 -32.97 -7.24
N PRO A 219 -1.06 -33.91 -6.81
CA PRO A 219 -1.28 -35.33 -7.11
C PRO A 219 -2.64 -35.88 -6.64
N ASP A 220 -3.18 -35.31 -5.53
CA ASP A 220 -4.47 -35.73 -4.96
C ASP A 220 -5.65 -34.87 -5.49
N LEU A 221 -5.41 -33.98 -6.44
CA LEU A 221 -6.38 -33.01 -6.92
C LEU A 221 -6.52 -33.05 -8.46
N PRO A 222 -7.10 -34.11 -9.02
CA PRO A 222 -7.29 -34.22 -10.46
C PRO A 222 -8.13 -33.02 -10.99
N GLY A 223 -7.70 -32.46 -12.11
CA GLY A 223 -8.35 -31.31 -12.74
C GLY A 223 -8.04 -29.95 -12.10
N TRP A 224 -7.17 -29.90 -11.07
CA TRP A 224 -6.64 -28.66 -10.52
C TRP A 224 -5.29 -28.30 -11.14
N ARG A 225 -5.04 -27.00 -11.25
CA ARG A 225 -3.75 -26.45 -11.69
C ARG A 225 -3.27 -25.36 -10.72
N ALA A 226 -2.00 -25.11 -10.72
CA ALA A 226 -1.42 -24.04 -9.91
C ALA A 226 -0.62 -23.06 -10.77
N ALA A 227 -0.64 -21.81 -10.39
CA ALA A 227 0.11 -20.74 -11.05
C ALA A 227 0.67 -19.73 -10.06
N MET A 228 1.75 -19.07 -10.48
CA MET A 228 2.35 -17.96 -9.78
C MET A 228 2.47 -16.76 -10.71
N VAL A 229 2.14 -15.58 -10.20
CA VAL A 229 2.31 -14.32 -10.90
C VAL A 229 3.13 -13.34 -10.04
N GLY A 230 4.10 -12.70 -10.67
CA GLY A 230 5.01 -11.76 -10.06
C GLY A 230 6.46 -12.00 -10.44
N ALA A 231 7.34 -11.15 -9.94
CA ALA A 231 8.78 -11.25 -10.10
C ALA A 231 9.47 -10.88 -8.79
N ASP A 232 10.76 -11.14 -8.69
CA ASP A 232 11.55 -10.76 -7.52
C ASP A 232 11.99 -9.27 -7.57
N ARG A 233 11.97 -8.65 -8.75
CA ARG A 233 12.35 -7.26 -9.00
C ARG A 233 11.23 -6.48 -9.67
N PHE A 234 11.26 -5.17 -9.52
CA PHE A 234 10.25 -4.26 -10.08
C PHE A 234 10.46 -3.95 -11.58
N SER A 235 11.54 -4.45 -12.20
CA SER A 235 11.78 -4.28 -13.64
C SER A 235 11.53 -5.59 -14.37
N PRO A 236 10.68 -5.61 -15.41
CA PRO A 236 10.42 -6.80 -16.21
C PRO A 236 11.65 -7.30 -16.97
N THR A 237 12.66 -6.45 -17.17
CA THR A 237 13.92 -6.78 -17.85
C THR A 237 15.06 -7.12 -16.91
N ALA A 238 14.84 -7.08 -15.59
CA ALA A 238 15.88 -7.43 -14.63
C ALA A 238 16.15 -8.95 -14.68
N PRO A 239 17.42 -9.38 -14.61
CA PRO A 239 17.74 -10.80 -14.57
C PRO A 239 17.19 -11.43 -13.29
N ASP A 240 16.80 -12.70 -13.35
CA ASP A 240 16.36 -13.47 -12.19
C ASP A 240 17.44 -13.47 -11.10
N THR A 241 17.01 -13.41 -9.85
CA THR A 241 17.92 -13.66 -8.71
C THR A 241 18.21 -15.17 -8.61
N ILE A 242 19.22 -15.49 -7.80
CA ILE A 242 19.55 -16.89 -7.46
C ILE A 242 18.31 -17.64 -6.93
N PHE A 243 17.47 -16.95 -6.15
CA PHE A 243 16.23 -17.53 -5.61
C PHE A 243 15.25 -17.92 -6.71
N VAL A 244 14.98 -17.05 -7.67
CA VAL A 244 14.05 -17.35 -8.79
C VAL A 244 14.65 -18.40 -9.72
N THR A 245 15.95 -18.34 -9.99
CA THR A 245 16.65 -19.36 -10.78
C THR A 245 16.48 -20.76 -10.17
N ALA A 246 16.58 -20.87 -8.84
CA ALA A 246 16.34 -22.15 -8.14
C ALA A 246 14.85 -22.54 -8.07
N LEU A 247 13.94 -21.56 -8.03
CA LEU A 247 12.49 -21.79 -7.95
C LEU A 247 11.93 -22.37 -9.26
N ARG A 248 12.46 -21.97 -10.42
CA ARG A 248 11.93 -22.40 -11.73
C ARG A 248 11.87 -23.92 -11.94
N PRO A 249 12.98 -24.68 -11.74
CA PRO A 249 12.92 -26.14 -11.90
C PRO A 249 12.00 -26.81 -10.87
N ALA A 250 11.93 -26.29 -9.64
CA ALA A 250 11.02 -26.79 -8.62
C ALA A 250 9.54 -26.54 -9.00
N ALA A 251 9.22 -25.37 -9.54
CA ALA A 251 7.88 -25.03 -10.02
C ALA A 251 7.47 -25.93 -11.20
N ALA A 252 8.38 -26.17 -12.16
CA ALA A 252 8.13 -27.06 -13.28
C ALA A 252 7.87 -28.48 -12.82
N ALA A 253 8.67 -29.02 -11.89
CA ALA A 253 8.48 -30.36 -11.31
C ALA A 253 7.16 -30.50 -10.54
N ALA A 254 6.66 -29.39 -9.95
CA ALA A 254 5.40 -29.34 -9.21
C ALA A 254 4.18 -28.98 -10.10
N ASN A 255 4.33 -28.91 -11.43
CA ASN A 255 3.30 -28.44 -12.37
C ASN A 255 2.73 -27.06 -12.01
N VAL A 256 3.58 -26.13 -11.53
CA VAL A 256 3.22 -24.74 -11.23
C VAL A 256 3.65 -23.85 -12.39
N THR A 257 2.69 -23.18 -13.03
CA THR A 257 2.97 -22.23 -14.12
C THR A 257 3.51 -20.92 -13.56
N LEU A 258 4.63 -20.41 -14.08
CA LEU A 258 5.20 -19.12 -13.73
C LEU A 258 4.87 -18.09 -14.82
N HIS A 259 3.99 -17.14 -14.54
CA HIS A 259 3.61 -16.08 -15.48
C HIS A 259 4.62 -14.91 -15.54
N GLY A 260 5.52 -14.83 -14.56
CA GLY A 260 6.41 -13.66 -14.44
C GLY A 260 5.67 -12.38 -14.03
N HIS A 261 6.27 -11.25 -14.34
CA HIS A 261 5.67 -9.93 -14.07
C HIS A 261 4.52 -9.66 -15.05
N LEU A 262 3.35 -9.34 -14.52
CA LEU A 262 2.19 -8.90 -15.31
C LEU A 262 1.73 -7.51 -14.84
N PRO A 263 1.07 -6.73 -15.70
CA PRO A 263 0.34 -5.54 -15.30
C PRO A 263 -0.71 -5.85 -14.22
N HIS A 264 -0.98 -4.89 -13.34
CA HIS A 264 -1.86 -5.09 -12.18
C HIS A 264 -3.25 -5.61 -12.56
N ASP A 265 -3.85 -5.07 -13.63
CA ASP A 265 -5.17 -5.50 -14.10
C ASP A 265 -5.16 -6.98 -14.53
N ALA A 266 -4.11 -7.44 -15.20
CA ALA A 266 -3.96 -8.85 -15.57
C ALA A 266 -3.78 -9.76 -14.34
N VAL A 267 -3.14 -9.27 -13.27
CA VAL A 267 -3.07 -9.98 -11.98
C VAL A 267 -4.47 -10.12 -11.36
N LEU A 268 -5.25 -9.06 -11.36
CA LEU A 268 -6.64 -9.09 -10.86
C LEU A 268 -7.52 -10.04 -11.71
N ASP A 269 -7.30 -10.09 -13.03
CA ASP A 269 -8.01 -11.02 -13.92
C ASP A 269 -7.69 -12.47 -13.57
N LEU A 270 -6.43 -12.80 -13.31
CA LEU A 270 -6.05 -14.13 -12.82
C LEU A 270 -6.67 -14.45 -11.46
N MET A 271 -6.72 -13.48 -10.54
CA MET A 271 -7.37 -13.67 -9.24
C MET A 271 -8.87 -13.90 -9.38
N ARG A 272 -9.55 -13.25 -10.34
CA ARG A 272 -10.97 -13.47 -10.62
C ARG A 272 -11.24 -14.87 -11.18
N GLN A 273 -10.31 -15.42 -11.95
CA GLN A 273 -10.40 -16.78 -12.47
C GLN A 273 -10.08 -17.84 -11.40
N ALA A 274 -9.17 -17.55 -10.48
CA ALA A 274 -8.71 -18.48 -9.48
C ALA A 274 -9.78 -18.84 -8.44
N ALA A 275 -9.94 -20.14 -8.14
CA ALA A 275 -10.78 -20.61 -7.05
C ALA A 275 -10.15 -20.35 -5.68
N ILE A 276 -8.82 -20.48 -5.59
CA ILE A 276 -8.05 -20.33 -4.35
C ILE A 276 -6.88 -19.38 -4.61
N VAL A 277 -6.67 -18.40 -3.72
CA VAL A 277 -5.46 -17.58 -3.73
C VAL A 277 -4.71 -17.80 -2.41
N CYS A 278 -3.40 -18.04 -2.52
CA CYS A 278 -2.52 -18.27 -1.38
C CYS A 278 -1.58 -17.09 -1.14
N VAL A 279 -1.53 -16.64 0.12
CA VAL A 279 -0.62 -15.57 0.61
C VAL A 279 0.19 -16.14 1.79
N PRO A 280 1.14 -17.05 1.51
CA PRO A 280 1.87 -17.78 2.55
C PRO A 280 3.09 -17.00 3.07
N SER A 281 2.91 -15.70 3.35
CA SER A 281 3.99 -14.81 3.77
C SER A 281 4.64 -15.26 5.09
N ARG A 282 5.96 -15.39 5.10
CA ARG A 282 6.78 -15.51 6.32
C ARG A 282 7.01 -14.15 6.97
N TRP A 283 7.04 -13.12 6.15
CA TRP A 283 7.16 -11.74 6.56
C TRP A 283 5.87 -11.23 7.20
N PRO A 284 5.92 -10.47 8.30
CA PRO A 284 4.75 -9.78 8.83
C PRO A 284 4.28 -8.71 7.82
N GLU A 285 3.20 -9.00 7.10
CA GLU A 285 2.65 -8.08 6.11
C GLU A 285 2.20 -6.78 6.79
N PRO A 286 2.62 -5.62 6.31
CA PRO A 286 2.17 -4.35 6.86
C PRO A 286 0.66 -4.13 6.78
N PHE A 287 0.04 -4.65 5.71
CA PHE A 287 -1.40 -4.63 5.47
C PHE A 287 -1.86 -5.93 4.80
N GLY A 288 -1.34 -6.23 3.60
CA GLY A 288 -1.72 -7.41 2.82
C GLY A 288 -2.65 -7.05 1.66
N LEU A 289 -2.23 -6.13 0.78
CA LEU A 289 -3.02 -5.75 -0.41
C LEU A 289 -3.39 -6.95 -1.27
N VAL A 290 -2.48 -7.92 -1.46
CA VAL A 290 -2.76 -9.14 -2.24
C VAL A 290 -3.90 -9.95 -1.62
N ALA A 291 -3.98 -10.04 -0.29
CA ALA A 291 -5.08 -10.71 0.39
C ALA A 291 -6.41 -9.95 0.18
N LEU A 292 -6.38 -8.61 0.28
CA LEU A 292 -7.54 -7.78 -0.01
C LEU A 292 -8.02 -7.93 -1.46
N GLU A 293 -7.10 -7.89 -2.41
CA GLU A 293 -7.38 -8.06 -3.84
C GLU A 293 -7.96 -9.45 -4.14
N ALA A 294 -7.39 -10.52 -3.56
CA ALA A 294 -7.90 -11.88 -3.69
C ALA A 294 -9.36 -12.00 -3.19
N MET A 295 -9.64 -11.43 -2.01
CA MET A 295 -10.99 -11.39 -1.44
C MET A 295 -11.96 -10.59 -2.32
N ALA A 296 -11.56 -9.41 -2.77
CA ALA A 296 -12.37 -8.56 -3.65
C ALA A 296 -12.66 -9.23 -5.00
N CYS A 297 -11.68 -9.94 -5.55
CA CYS A 297 -11.85 -10.80 -6.72
C CYS A 297 -12.74 -12.02 -6.44
N GLY A 298 -13.09 -12.29 -5.18
CA GLY A 298 -13.95 -13.38 -4.73
C GLY A 298 -13.26 -14.75 -4.78
N ALA A 299 -11.95 -14.84 -4.73
CA ALA A 299 -11.25 -16.10 -4.52
C ALA A 299 -11.32 -16.50 -3.03
N ALA A 300 -11.30 -17.79 -2.74
CA ALA A 300 -11.11 -18.27 -1.38
C ALA A 300 -9.66 -18.02 -0.96
N LEU A 301 -9.46 -17.31 0.15
CA LEU A 301 -8.14 -16.91 0.62
C LEU A 301 -7.56 -17.94 1.59
N VAL A 302 -6.33 -18.38 1.30
CA VAL A 302 -5.46 -19.09 2.24
C VAL A 302 -4.30 -18.16 2.57
N CYS A 303 -4.08 -17.81 3.84
CA CYS A 303 -2.98 -16.94 4.23
C CYS A 303 -2.40 -17.26 5.60
N THR A 304 -1.24 -16.69 5.91
CA THR A 304 -0.63 -16.80 7.23
C THR A 304 -1.19 -15.74 8.19
N PRO A 305 -1.28 -16.01 9.50
CA PRO A 305 -1.74 -15.03 10.48
C PRO A 305 -0.62 -14.05 10.88
N ARG A 306 0.03 -13.38 9.90
CA ARG A 306 1.22 -12.54 10.12
C ARG A 306 1.00 -11.07 9.77
N GLY A 307 1.44 -10.19 10.68
CA GLY A 307 1.34 -8.75 10.48
C GLY A 307 -0.10 -8.27 10.46
N GLY A 308 -0.47 -7.48 9.45
CA GLY A 308 -1.81 -6.96 9.22
C GLY A 308 -2.78 -7.94 8.53
N LEU A 309 -2.31 -9.13 8.10
CA LEU A 309 -3.19 -10.09 7.40
C LEU A 309 -4.43 -10.49 8.22
N PRO A 310 -4.33 -10.80 9.54
CA PRO A 310 -5.50 -11.10 10.35
C PRO A 310 -6.48 -9.92 10.46
N GLU A 311 -5.95 -8.69 10.49
CA GLU A 311 -6.77 -7.48 10.54
C GLU A 311 -7.52 -7.24 9.23
N VAL A 312 -6.90 -7.53 8.08
CA VAL A 312 -7.50 -7.35 6.76
C VAL A 312 -8.49 -8.47 6.44
N ALA A 313 -8.08 -9.73 6.60
CA ALA A 313 -8.89 -10.87 6.22
C ALA A 313 -9.95 -11.25 7.26
N GLY A 314 -9.69 -11.05 8.56
CA GLY A 314 -10.59 -11.44 9.63
C GLY A 314 -10.99 -12.92 9.53
N PRO A 315 -12.27 -13.28 9.69
CA PRO A 315 -12.74 -14.66 9.55
C PRO A 315 -12.88 -15.12 8.08
N ALA A 316 -12.58 -14.27 7.11
CA ALA A 316 -12.77 -14.53 5.68
C ALA A 316 -11.54 -15.20 5.01
N ALA A 317 -10.65 -15.80 5.80
CA ALA A 317 -9.52 -16.57 5.32
C ALA A 317 -9.38 -17.90 6.03
N LEU A 318 -8.83 -18.88 5.33
CA LEU A 318 -8.30 -20.09 5.96
C LEU A 318 -6.84 -19.82 6.33
N TYR A 319 -6.57 -19.73 7.63
CA TYR A 319 -5.22 -19.47 8.12
C TYR A 319 -4.39 -20.74 8.22
N THR A 320 -3.11 -20.63 7.85
CA THR A 320 -2.13 -21.70 7.91
C THR A 320 -0.73 -21.13 8.17
N GLU A 321 0.18 -21.94 8.66
CA GLU A 321 1.60 -21.59 8.72
C GLU A 321 2.23 -21.64 7.30
N PRO A 322 3.35 -20.91 7.07
CA PRO A 322 4.06 -20.92 5.78
C PRO A 322 4.94 -22.17 5.63
N ASP A 323 4.42 -23.31 6.08
CA ASP A 323 5.00 -24.63 5.99
C ASP A 323 4.37 -25.38 4.80
N PRO A 324 5.14 -26.07 3.95
CA PRO A 324 4.62 -26.73 2.78
C PRO A 324 3.52 -27.77 3.06
N ALA A 325 3.62 -28.55 4.14
CA ALA A 325 2.64 -29.57 4.46
C ALA A 325 1.33 -28.97 4.98
N ALA A 326 1.43 -27.97 5.86
CA ALA A 326 0.29 -27.22 6.38
C ALA A 326 -0.45 -26.48 5.24
N LEU A 327 0.29 -25.81 4.35
CA LEU A 327 -0.29 -25.11 3.22
C LEU A 327 -0.95 -26.11 2.22
N ALA A 328 -0.33 -27.27 1.95
CA ALA A 328 -0.92 -28.32 1.12
C ALA A 328 -2.22 -28.85 1.73
N GLY A 329 -2.28 -29.03 3.04
CA GLY A 329 -3.50 -29.40 3.77
C GLY A 329 -4.62 -28.38 3.61
N ALA A 330 -4.31 -27.09 3.75
CA ALA A 330 -5.27 -26.00 3.53
C ALA A 330 -5.78 -25.95 2.08
N ILE A 331 -4.89 -26.14 1.10
CA ILE A 331 -5.24 -26.21 -0.33
C ILE A 331 -6.19 -27.39 -0.58
N ARG A 332 -5.86 -28.62 -0.11
CA ARG A 332 -6.74 -29.78 -0.26
C ARG A 332 -8.11 -29.57 0.37
N THR A 333 -8.14 -29.02 1.59
CA THR A 333 -9.38 -28.71 2.30
C THR A 333 -10.33 -27.85 1.44
N LEU A 334 -9.83 -26.78 0.83
CA LEU A 334 -10.66 -25.91 0.00
C LEU A 334 -10.92 -26.50 -1.39
N ALA A 335 -10.00 -27.26 -1.94
CA ALA A 335 -10.18 -27.87 -3.26
C ALA A 335 -11.26 -28.97 -3.24
N GLN A 336 -11.31 -29.76 -2.17
CA GLN A 336 -12.22 -30.89 -2.00
C GLN A 336 -13.58 -30.52 -1.38
N ASP A 337 -13.70 -29.32 -0.79
CA ASP A 337 -14.95 -28.82 -0.22
C ASP A 337 -15.43 -27.55 -0.95
N PRO A 338 -16.23 -27.68 -2.03
CA PRO A 338 -16.76 -26.55 -2.78
C PRO A 338 -17.67 -25.64 -1.96
N ALA A 339 -18.42 -26.19 -0.99
CA ALA A 339 -19.33 -25.40 -0.15
C ALA A 339 -18.55 -24.47 0.79
N ARG A 340 -17.54 -25.01 1.47
CA ARG A 340 -16.65 -24.23 2.32
C ARG A 340 -15.87 -23.19 1.52
N ARG A 341 -15.36 -23.54 0.35
CA ARG A 341 -14.68 -22.63 -0.56
C ARG A 341 -15.59 -21.47 -0.99
N ALA A 342 -16.83 -21.75 -1.39
CA ALA A 342 -17.81 -20.73 -1.77
C ALA A 342 -18.20 -19.82 -0.60
N ALA A 343 -18.39 -20.37 0.59
CA ALA A 343 -18.70 -19.61 1.79
C ALA A 343 -17.54 -18.65 2.13
N LEU A 344 -16.31 -19.12 2.08
CA LEU A 344 -15.12 -18.32 2.35
C LEU A 344 -14.94 -17.20 1.32
N ALA A 345 -15.16 -17.48 0.04
CA ALA A 345 -15.13 -16.50 -1.04
C ALA A 345 -16.21 -15.41 -0.88
N ALA A 346 -17.42 -15.78 -0.50
CA ALA A 346 -18.50 -14.83 -0.22
C ALA A 346 -18.17 -13.94 0.99
N ALA A 347 -17.71 -14.53 2.09
CA ALA A 347 -17.26 -13.78 3.26
C ALA A 347 -16.09 -12.83 2.91
N GLY A 348 -15.15 -13.26 2.04
CA GLY A 348 -14.05 -12.46 1.55
C GLY A 348 -14.52 -11.21 0.80
N ARG A 349 -15.46 -11.35 -0.11
CA ARG A 349 -16.02 -10.20 -0.86
C ARG A 349 -16.72 -9.20 0.08
N HIS A 350 -17.52 -9.71 1.01
CA HIS A 350 -18.18 -8.85 2.00
C HIS A 350 -17.13 -8.08 2.82
N ARG A 351 -16.08 -8.77 3.29
CA ARG A 351 -14.99 -8.15 4.05
C ARG A 351 -14.22 -7.12 3.23
N ALA A 352 -13.91 -7.41 1.96
CA ALA A 352 -13.18 -6.51 1.08
C ALA A 352 -13.94 -5.19 0.83
N ALA A 353 -15.26 -5.20 0.81
CA ALA A 353 -16.08 -4.00 0.64
C ALA A 353 -15.88 -2.96 1.77
N GLU A 354 -15.42 -3.40 2.95
CA GLU A 354 -15.10 -2.49 4.06
C GLU A 354 -13.86 -1.63 3.80
N PHE A 355 -13.02 -2.01 2.82
CA PHE A 355 -11.78 -1.34 2.43
C PHE A 355 -11.91 -0.56 1.11
N GLY A 356 -13.11 -0.09 0.78
CA GLY A 356 -13.35 0.69 -0.44
C GLY A 356 -12.66 2.07 -0.40
N THR A 357 -12.22 2.55 -1.58
CA THR A 357 -11.51 3.83 -1.73
C THR A 357 -12.33 5.01 -1.20
N ALA A 358 -13.64 5.03 -1.39
CA ALA A 358 -14.51 6.09 -0.87
C ALA A 358 -14.42 6.26 0.65
N ARG A 359 -14.33 5.16 1.41
CA ARG A 359 -14.17 5.20 2.88
C ARG A 359 -12.79 5.75 3.28
N ALA A 360 -11.73 5.30 2.62
CA ALA A 360 -10.37 5.78 2.89
C ALA A 360 -10.23 7.28 2.57
N THR A 361 -10.78 7.73 1.44
CA THR A 361 -10.73 9.14 1.02
C THR A 361 -11.59 10.03 1.89
N ALA A 362 -12.74 9.58 2.39
CA ALA A 362 -13.54 10.32 3.37
C ALA A 362 -12.76 10.55 4.67
N ALA A 363 -12.14 9.50 5.23
CA ALA A 363 -11.31 9.60 6.43
C ALA A 363 -10.11 10.55 6.21
N LEU A 364 -9.44 10.43 5.05
CA LEU A 364 -8.32 11.27 4.66
C LEU A 364 -8.74 12.74 4.52
N SER A 365 -9.89 13.02 3.91
CA SER A 365 -10.40 14.38 3.72
C SER A 365 -10.70 15.07 5.05
N VAL A 366 -11.28 14.35 6.01
CA VAL A 366 -11.49 14.84 7.38
C VAL A 366 -10.16 15.17 8.06
N LEU A 367 -9.16 14.27 7.94
CA LEU A 367 -7.84 14.48 8.52
C LEU A 367 -7.13 15.69 7.89
N ARG A 368 -7.13 15.80 6.55
CA ARG A 368 -6.57 16.93 5.80
C ARG A 368 -7.20 18.26 6.23
N GLY A 369 -8.53 18.29 6.33
CA GLY A 369 -9.26 19.49 6.80
C GLY A 369 -8.85 19.91 8.20
N ARG A 370 -8.72 18.96 9.14
CA ARG A 370 -8.24 19.24 10.51
C ARG A 370 -6.82 19.84 10.52
N LEU A 371 -5.92 19.33 9.68
CA LEU A 371 -4.52 19.77 9.67
C LEU A 371 -4.36 21.16 9.03
N VAL A 372 -5.06 21.44 7.94
CA VAL A 372 -5.00 22.72 7.25
C VAL A 372 -5.65 23.83 8.08
N ASN A 373 -6.84 23.58 8.68
CA ASN A 373 -7.55 24.60 9.47
C ASN A 373 -6.80 24.98 10.75
N ARG A 374 -6.05 24.07 11.38
CA ARG A 374 -5.20 24.40 12.54
C ARG A 374 -4.13 25.42 12.20
N THR A 375 -3.57 25.36 11.02
CA THR A 375 -2.56 26.33 10.57
C THR A 375 -3.19 27.71 10.33
N ALA A 376 -4.42 27.77 9.84
CA ALA A 376 -5.13 29.02 9.64
C ALA A 376 -5.43 29.75 10.99
N ILE A 377 -5.81 29.00 12.03
CA ILE A 377 -6.11 29.57 13.35
C ILE A 377 -4.82 30.08 14.07
N SER A 378 -3.70 29.36 13.91
CA SER A 378 -2.43 29.76 14.53
C SER A 378 -1.80 31.00 13.88
N VAL A 379 -2.15 31.33 12.65
CA VAL A 379 -1.67 32.53 11.94
C VAL A 379 -2.52 33.75 12.26
N THR A 380 -3.76 33.58 12.72
CA THR A 380 -4.66 34.72 13.08
C THR A 380 -4.55 35.18 14.52
N TYR A 381 -3.81 34.45 15.37
CA TYR A 381 -3.56 34.87 16.76
C TYR A 381 -2.06 35.23 16.91
N ASP A 382 -1.72 36.46 16.45
CA ASP A 382 -0.52 37.15 16.85
C ASP A 382 -0.97 38.21 17.89
N PRO A 383 -0.76 38.01 19.20
CA PRO A 383 -0.91 39.11 20.17
C PRO A 383 0.27 40.01 19.92
N GLY A 384 0.03 41.08 19.16
CA GLY A 384 0.99 42.17 19.00
C GLY A 384 1.52 42.68 20.36
N PRO A 385 2.66 43.42 20.37
CA PRO A 385 3.48 43.72 21.52
C PRO A 385 2.76 44.49 22.62
#